data_665b9841b1561effb751dd804cb279af
#
_entry.id   665b9841b1561effb751dd804cb279af
#
_cell.length_a   1.000
_cell.length_b   1.000
_cell.length_c   1.000
_cell.angle_alpha   90.00
_cell.angle_beta   90.00
_cell.angle_gamma   90.00
#
_symmetry.space_group_name_H-M   'P 1'
#
loop_
_entity.id
_entity.type
_entity.pdbx_description
1 polymer ?
#
loop_
_entity_poly.entity_id
_entity_poly.type
_entity_poly.pdbx_seq_one_letter_code
_entity_poly.pdbx_strand_id
1 'polypeptide(L)'
;MSAFRFRSAALAAAGVLCLLPPSARAAAGGVDRPIDGTPQLRRQGTATQLVVDGRPFLILGGELLNSSSSSLEYMQPIWDRLVAQHLNTVLAAVSWELVEPEEGRFNFELVDGLIREARVHQLRLVLLWFGAWKNGLSSYAPVWVKRDPKRFPRVQLDNGDTPERLSPLSLDSAAVEARAFAALMKHLRTIDGREHTVLMVQVENEAGVLNDSRDRSPAAEAVFAQPVPAELMNLFVQHKETLAPELRQAWESNGAKLSGSWAEVFGPTKPKEFVLTWDLPEPLRQTEWRKFHWPVDEIFMAWHYARYVNVVTEAGKREYNIPMYANAWLQQPGGAYPGTYPSGGPVFQVADVWRAGAPGIDLLAPDLYVPEFGELCEKYVRAGHPLFIPETNRSPRAPFNLFLAVGKYNAIGFSPFGIDWPFSGPPPAVPASERGGAPNPTLEQSYEIMRQIAPLLLQHQGTDRITGFNLDKDNPSFVTTLGGTEIEIGLDLAFGRRAEQGFGIVIAVGPDEFYGAGAGFCVIFRPVGKTRRGVGTVDEGVFRDGKWIPGRRLNGDETDQGRSWRFAPSGLAIERCTAYRIE
;
A
#
# COMPACT_ATOMS: atom_id res chain seq x y z
N MET A 1 -29.79 -49.47 74.87
CA MET A 1 -28.85 -49.57 75.97
C MET A 1 -27.54 -48.93 75.54
N SER A 2 -27.18 -47.99 76.30
CA SER A 2 -25.98 -47.27 76.72
C SER A 2 -25.26 -46.47 75.67
N ALA A 3 -25.38 -45.19 75.58
CA ALA A 3 -24.92 -44.01 76.29
C ALA A 3 -23.46 -44.01 76.75
N PHE A 4 -22.64 -43.09 76.23
CA PHE A 4 -21.72 -42.19 76.96
C PHE A 4 -21.00 -41.25 75.97
N ARG A 5 -21.28 -40.00 76.00
CA ARG A 5 -20.81 -38.76 76.59
C ARG A 5 -19.34 -38.36 76.32
N PHE A 6 -19.25 -37.16 75.66
CA PHE A 6 -18.39 -35.97 75.85
C PHE A 6 -16.85 -36.09 76.03
N ARG A 7 -16.10 -35.36 75.18
CA ARG A 7 -15.41 -34.10 75.62
C ARG A 7 -14.79 -33.34 74.43
N SER A 8 -15.06 -32.09 74.46
CA SER A 8 -14.44 -31.07 73.60
C SER A 8 -12.99 -30.80 73.99
N ALA A 9 -12.09 -30.62 73.02
CA ALA A 9 -10.89 -29.80 73.16
C ALA A 9 -10.57 -29.13 71.84
N ALA A 10 -10.61 -27.82 71.87
CA ALA A 10 -10.15 -26.96 70.76
C ALA A 10 -8.62 -26.93 70.71
N LEU A 11 -8.03 -27.10 69.55
CA LEU A 11 -6.67 -26.65 69.28
C LEU A 11 -6.55 -26.14 67.83
N ALA A 12 -5.77 -25.08 67.74
CA ALA A 12 -5.63 -24.15 66.66
C ALA A 12 -5.29 -24.75 65.28
N ALA A 13 -5.93 -24.17 64.26
CA ALA A 13 -5.67 -24.40 62.87
C ALA A 13 -4.38 -23.69 62.44
N ALA A 14 -3.43 -24.43 61.91
CA ALA A 14 -2.38 -23.93 61.03
C ALA A 14 -2.78 -24.28 59.60
N GLY A 15 -3.20 -23.29 58.82
CA GLY A 15 -3.58 -23.44 57.42
C GLY A 15 -2.34 -23.68 56.58
N VAL A 16 -2.21 -24.86 56.01
CA VAL A 16 -1.30 -25.14 54.91
C VAL A 16 -2.05 -24.86 53.62
N LEU A 17 -1.72 -23.73 52.99
CA LEU A 17 -2.19 -23.36 51.65
C LEU A 17 -1.47 -24.27 50.64
N CYS A 18 -2.11 -25.36 50.19
CA CYS A 18 -1.66 -26.09 49.00
C CYS A 18 -1.85 -25.25 47.78
N LEU A 19 -0.78 -24.63 47.29
CA LEU A 19 -0.71 -24.05 45.95
C LEU A 19 -0.76 -25.22 44.95
N LEU A 20 -1.90 -25.39 44.28
CA LEU A 20 -2.01 -26.19 43.06
C LEU A 20 -1.18 -25.51 41.96
N PRO A 21 -0.34 -26.23 41.19
CA PRO A 21 0.35 -25.65 40.06
C PRO A 21 -0.68 -25.24 39.00
N PRO A 22 -0.46 -24.11 38.26
CA PRO A 22 -1.33 -23.72 37.17
C PRO A 22 -1.31 -24.83 36.12
N SER A 23 -2.51 -25.31 35.76
CA SER A 23 -2.75 -26.23 34.67
C SER A 23 -1.98 -25.77 33.42
N ALA A 24 -1.13 -26.65 32.90
CA ALA A 24 -0.43 -26.47 31.64
C ALA A 24 -1.45 -26.17 30.55
N ARG A 25 -1.45 -24.93 30.11
CA ARG A 25 -2.06 -24.55 28.83
C ARG A 25 -1.33 -25.33 27.76
N ALA A 26 -2.07 -26.20 27.06
CA ALA A 26 -1.56 -26.91 25.90
C ALA A 26 -0.87 -25.88 24.99
N ALA A 27 0.40 -26.10 24.72
CA ALA A 27 1.16 -25.31 23.77
C ALA A 27 0.47 -25.47 22.41
N ALA A 28 -0.17 -24.39 21.95
CA ALA A 28 -0.51 -24.21 20.56
C ALA A 28 0.78 -24.41 19.76
N GLY A 29 0.67 -25.15 18.65
CA GLY A 29 1.78 -25.59 17.81
C GLY A 29 2.79 -24.48 17.56
N GLY A 30 4.05 -24.86 17.60
CA GLY A 30 5.18 -23.95 17.53
C GLY A 30 5.07 -23.03 16.31
N VAL A 31 4.88 -21.75 16.57
CA VAL A 31 5.24 -20.71 15.62
C VAL A 31 6.77 -20.78 15.56
N ASP A 32 7.32 -21.31 14.46
CA ASP A 32 8.76 -21.28 14.19
C ASP A 32 9.24 -19.85 14.43
N ARG A 33 10.33 -19.72 15.20
CA ARG A 33 10.98 -18.40 15.37
C ARG A 33 11.26 -17.85 13.98
N PRO A 34 11.03 -16.53 13.73
CA PRO A 34 11.38 -15.93 12.46
C PRO A 34 12.80 -16.33 12.10
N ILE A 35 13.01 -16.80 10.88
CA ILE A 35 14.35 -17.00 10.32
C ILE A 35 15.01 -15.62 10.39
N ASP A 36 16.21 -15.54 10.93
CA ASP A 36 16.92 -14.26 11.09
C ASP A 36 17.00 -13.55 9.73
N GLY A 37 16.55 -12.30 9.66
CA GLY A 37 16.51 -11.53 8.41
C GLY A 37 15.18 -11.54 7.63
N THR A 38 14.23 -12.41 7.98
CA THR A 38 12.92 -12.50 7.28
C THR A 38 12.28 -11.12 7.08
N PRO A 39 11.79 -10.80 5.87
CA PRO A 39 11.08 -9.56 5.61
C PRO A 39 9.92 -9.33 6.58
N GLN A 40 9.81 -8.13 7.14
CA GLN A 40 8.79 -7.79 8.11
C GLN A 40 8.45 -6.29 8.08
N LEU A 41 7.24 -5.94 8.51
CA LEU A 41 6.87 -4.56 8.75
C LEU A 41 7.22 -4.16 10.19
N ARG A 42 7.87 -3.01 10.35
CA ARG A 42 8.29 -2.50 11.66
C ARG A 42 7.94 -1.04 11.83
N ARG A 43 7.34 -0.70 12.96
CA ARG A 43 7.02 0.68 13.32
C ARG A 43 8.30 1.49 13.60
N GLN A 44 8.36 2.71 13.02
CA GLN A 44 9.38 3.71 13.31
C GLN A 44 8.71 5.09 13.42
N GLY A 45 8.61 5.64 14.62
CA GLY A 45 7.90 6.89 14.86
C GLY A 45 6.45 6.79 14.39
N THR A 46 6.04 7.67 13.47
CA THR A 46 4.71 7.66 12.84
C THR A 46 4.63 6.77 11.59
N ALA A 47 5.76 6.31 11.04
CA ALA A 47 5.84 5.45 9.87
C ALA A 47 5.87 3.96 10.22
N THR A 48 5.57 3.13 9.22
CA THR A 48 5.88 1.70 9.21
C THR A 48 6.84 1.44 8.04
N GLN A 49 7.93 0.74 8.30
CA GLN A 49 8.96 0.41 7.30
C GLN A 49 8.95 -1.08 6.98
N LEU A 50 9.22 -1.42 5.73
CA LEU A 50 9.66 -2.75 5.35
C LEU A 50 11.11 -2.94 5.82
N VAL A 51 11.38 -4.03 6.53
CA VAL A 51 12.71 -4.39 7.02
C VAL A 51 13.10 -5.73 6.41
N VAL A 52 14.24 -5.77 5.77
CA VAL A 52 14.81 -6.95 5.10
C VAL A 52 16.22 -7.15 5.61
N ASP A 53 16.59 -8.35 5.99
CA ASP A 53 17.91 -8.64 6.55
C ASP A 53 18.28 -7.71 7.73
N GLY A 54 17.28 -7.37 8.54
CA GLY A 54 17.40 -6.48 9.70
C GLY A 54 17.53 -4.99 9.39
N ARG A 55 17.49 -4.59 8.10
CA ARG A 55 17.66 -3.21 7.63
C ARG A 55 16.39 -2.68 6.97
N PRO A 56 16.04 -1.39 7.18
CA PRO A 56 14.96 -0.76 6.43
C PRO A 56 15.23 -0.81 4.92
N PHE A 57 14.18 -1.09 4.15
CA PHE A 57 14.24 -1.24 2.71
C PHE A 57 13.14 -0.40 2.04
N LEU A 58 13.51 0.41 1.06
CA LEU A 58 12.59 1.16 0.21
C LEU A 58 12.44 0.44 -1.12
N ILE A 59 11.22 0.04 -1.47
CA ILE A 59 10.92 -0.56 -2.77
C ILE A 59 10.91 0.55 -3.83
N LEU A 60 11.89 0.51 -4.72
CA LEU A 60 11.90 1.22 -6.00
C LEU A 60 11.51 0.19 -7.06
N GLY A 61 10.21 0.04 -7.22
CA GLY A 61 9.63 -1.11 -7.93
C GLY A 61 9.19 -0.80 -9.33
N GLY A 62 8.84 -1.86 -10.03
CA GLY A 62 8.09 -1.83 -11.28
C GLY A 62 7.26 -3.08 -11.38
N GLU A 63 5.99 -2.94 -11.70
CA GLU A 63 5.10 -4.05 -11.93
C GLU A 63 5.16 -4.45 -13.41
N LEU A 64 5.36 -5.75 -13.65
CA LEU A 64 5.35 -6.33 -14.99
C LEU A 64 3.93 -6.36 -15.56
N LEU A 65 3.82 -6.45 -16.88
CA LEU A 65 2.57 -6.84 -17.50
C LEU A 65 2.13 -8.23 -17.01
N ASN A 66 0.84 -8.44 -16.91
CA ASN A 66 0.21 -9.61 -16.28
C ASN A 66 0.75 -10.97 -16.75
N SER A 67 1.16 -11.08 -18.00
CA SER A 67 1.60 -12.35 -18.60
C SER A 67 3.11 -12.45 -18.77
N SER A 68 3.89 -11.41 -18.48
CA SER A 68 5.33 -11.41 -18.75
C SER A 68 6.06 -12.50 -17.97
N SER A 69 5.73 -12.66 -16.69
CA SER A 69 6.31 -13.69 -15.82
C SER A 69 5.81 -15.12 -16.07
N SER A 70 4.88 -15.32 -17.02
CA SER A 70 4.40 -16.66 -17.38
C SER A 70 5.37 -17.47 -18.25
N SER A 71 6.48 -16.86 -18.72
CA SER A 71 7.53 -17.51 -19.48
C SER A 71 8.90 -16.97 -19.10
N LEU A 72 9.80 -17.86 -18.69
CA LEU A 72 11.19 -17.49 -18.37
C LEU A 72 11.96 -17.02 -19.59
N GLU A 73 11.67 -17.60 -20.75
CA GLU A 73 12.28 -17.20 -22.03
C GLU A 73 11.85 -15.79 -22.43
N TYR A 74 10.56 -15.45 -22.25
CA TYR A 74 10.06 -14.10 -22.51
C TYR A 74 10.70 -13.07 -21.56
N MET A 75 10.91 -13.43 -20.31
CA MET A 75 11.53 -12.56 -19.32
C MET A 75 13.02 -12.33 -19.53
N GLN A 76 13.73 -13.26 -20.19
CA GLN A 76 15.19 -13.20 -20.32
C GLN A 76 15.73 -11.84 -20.79
N PRO A 77 15.26 -11.22 -21.89
CA PRO A 77 15.74 -9.90 -22.33
C PRO A 77 15.22 -8.72 -21.51
N ILE A 78 14.31 -8.97 -20.57
CA ILE A 78 13.65 -7.91 -19.78
C ILE A 78 14.52 -7.53 -18.57
N TRP A 79 15.18 -8.47 -17.92
CA TRP A 79 15.91 -8.26 -16.68
C TRP A 79 16.95 -7.13 -16.75
N ASP A 80 17.78 -7.11 -17.78
CA ASP A 80 18.79 -6.04 -17.96
C ASP A 80 18.16 -4.66 -18.10
N ARG A 81 16.98 -4.58 -18.73
CA ARG A 81 16.24 -3.31 -18.87
C ARG A 81 15.68 -2.82 -17.53
N LEU A 82 15.22 -3.75 -16.67
CA LEU A 82 14.75 -3.41 -15.34
C LEU A 82 15.89 -2.86 -14.46
N VAL A 83 17.08 -3.46 -14.56
CA VAL A 83 18.29 -2.97 -13.89
C VAL A 83 18.68 -1.58 -14.42
N ALA A 84 18.65 -1.39 -15.74
CA ALA A 84 18.99 -0.10 -16.37
C ALA A 84 18.03 1.04 -15.95
N GLN A 85 16.81 0.72 -15.56
CA GLN A 85 15.84 1.69 -15.00
C GLN A 85 16.05 1.97 -13.50
N HIS A 86 17.12 1.46 -12.90
CA HIS A 86 17.45 1.61 -11.48
C HIS A 86 16.42 1.03 -10.50
N LEU A 87 15.64 0.04 -10.93
CA LEU A 87 14.79 -0.73 -10.04
C LEU A 87 15.66 -1.52 -9.04
N ASN A 88 15.12 -1.73 -7.85
CA ASN A 88 15.66 -2.71 -6.90
C ASN A 88 14.67 -3.87 -6.64
N THR A 89 13.43 -3.75 -7.11
CA THR A 89 12.36 -4.72 -6.88
C THR A 89 11.48 -4.84 -8.11
N VAL A 90 11.06 -6.05 -8.45
CA VAL A 90 10.12 -6.35 -9.52
C VAL A 90 8.86 -6.97 -8.93
N LEU A 91 7.70 -6.45 -9.32
CA LEU A 91 6.42 -7.05 -9.00
C LEU A 91 6.04 -8.00 -10.14
N ALA A 92 5.91 -9.29 -9.86
CA ALA A 92 5.74 -10.34 -10.85
C ALA A 92 4.54 -11.24 -10.52
N ALA A 93 3.65 -11.45 -11.50
CA ALA A 93 2.49 -12.32 -11.36
C ALA A 93 2.89 -13.78 -11.20
N VAL A 94 2.21 -14.46 -10.28
CA VAL A 94 2.23 -15.91 -10.08
C VAL A 94 0.77 -16.37 -10.08
N SER A 95 0.35 -17.07 -11.14
CA SER A 95 -1.05 -17.43 -11.32
C SER A 95 -1.36 -18.83 -10.78
N TRP A 96 -2.54 -18.97 -10.19
CA TRP A 96 -3.02 -20.25 -9.66
C TRP A 96 -3.07 -21.33 -10.75
N GLU A 97 -3.54 -20.99 -11.95
CA GLU A 97 -3.65 -21.96 -13.07
C GLU A 97 -2.30 -22.56 -13.50
N LEU A 98 -1.18 -21.83 -13.32
CA LEU A 98 0.15 -22.31 -13.64
C LEU A 98 0.80 -23.04 -12.46
N VAL A 99 0.46 -22.65 -11.24
CA VAL A 99 0.95 -23.31 -10.01
C VAL A 99 0.23 -24.64 -9.78
N GLU A 100 -1.09 -24.72 -10.02
CA GLU A 100 -1.89 -25.94 -9.85
C GLU A 100 -2.72 -26.25 -11.11
N PRO A 101 -2.08 -26.63 -12.24
CA PRO A 101 -2.77 -26.90 -13.50
C PRO A 101 -3.77 -28.06 -13.44
N GLU A 102 -3.51 -29.02 -12.57
CA GLU A 102 -4.41 -30.12 -12.21
C GLU A 102 -4.60 -30.15 -10.69
N GLU A 103 -5.79 -30.46 -10.21
CA GLU A 103 -6.08 -30.44 -8.77
C GLU A 103 -5.11 -31.29 -7.97
N GLY A 104 -4.41 -30.67 -7.00
CA GLY A 104 -3.42 -31.30 -6.14
C GLY A 104 -2.05 -31.53 -6.78
N ARG A 105 -1.83 -31.11 -8.01
CA ARG A 105 -0.53 -31.22 -8.72
C ARG A 105 0.10 -29.84 -8.90
N PHE A 106 1.14 -29.58 -8.14
CA PHE A 106 1.81 -28.28 -8.12
C PHE A 106 3.05 -28.25 -9.03
N ASN A 107 3.23 -27.12 -9.73
CA ASN A 107 4.41 -26.81 -10.52
C ASN A 107 4.97 -25.44 -10.10
N PHE A 108 6.23 -25.40 -9.70
CA PHE A 108 6.92 -24.20 -9.24
C PHE A 108 8.08 -23.76 -10.14
N GLU A 109 8.26 -24.39 -11.32
CA GLU A 109 9.39 -24.11 -12.21
C GLU A 109 9.51 -22.64 -12.61
N LEU A 110 8.37 -21.98 -12.87
CA LEU A 110 8.36 -20.54 -13.18
C LEU A 110 8.80 -19.71 -11.97
N VAL A 111 8.31 -20.02 -10.78
CA VAL A 111 8.68 -19.33 -9.54
C VAL A 111 10.17 -19.49 -9.24
N ASP A 112 10.70 -20.70 -9.39
CA ASP A 112 12.13 -21.00 -9.22
C ASP A 112 12.99 -20.21 -10.21
N GLY A 113 12.54 -20.14 -11.46
CA GLY A 113 13.21 -19.39 -12.51
C GLY A 113 13.22 -17.89 -12.22
N LEU A 114 12.08 -17.31 -11.87
CA LEU A 114 11.98 -15.88 -11.53
C LEU A 114 12.88 -15.51 -10.35
N ILE A 115 12.90 -16.32 -9.29
CA ILE A 115 13.76 -16.07 -8.13
C ILE A 115 15.23 -16.17 -8.49
N ARG A 116 15.62 -17.16 -9.27
CA ARG A 116 17.00 -17.32 -9.73
C ARG A 116 17.48 -16.14 -10.57
N GLU A 117 16.68 -15.72 -11.56
CA GLU A 117 17.02 -14.59 -12.42
C GLU A 117 17.04 -13.26 -11.65
N ALA A 118 16.10 -13.03 -10.74
CA ALA A 118 16.12 -11.86 -9.88
C ALA A 118 17.43 -11.78 -9.08
N ARG A 119 17.92 -12.90 -8.53
CA ARG A 119 19.21 -12.96 -7.81
C ARG A 119 20.40 -12.64 -8.71
N VAL A 120 20.43 -13.20 -9.93
CA VAL A 120 21.49 -12.91 -10.92
C VAL A 120 21.58 -11.41 -11.20
N HIS A 121 20.44 -10.73 -11.29
CA HIS A 121 20.35 -9.30 -11.58
C HIS A 121 20.34 -8.41 -10.33
N GLN A 122 20.54 -8.98 -9.12
CA GLN A 122 20.52 -8.27 -7.84
C GLN A 122 19.21 -7.53 -7.56
N LEU A 123 18.09 -8.05 -8.05
CA LEU A 123 16.76 -7.56 -7.84
C LEU A 123 16.04 -8.38 -6.76
N ARG A 124 15.10 -7.74 -6.06
CA ARG A 124 14.14 -8.39 -5.17
C ARG A 124 12.81 -8.56 -5.90
N LEU A 125 11.93 -9.39 -5.33
CA LEU A 125 10.61 -9.66 -5.88
C LEU A 125 9.51 -9.32 -4.87
N VAL A 126 8.39 -8.83 -5.39
CA VAL A 126 7.08 -8.93 -4.77
C VAL A 126 6.26 -9.83 -5.68
N LEU A 127 5.75 -10.94 -5.16
CA LEU A 127 4.94 -11.85 -5.95
C LEU A 127 3.46 -11.45 -5.88
N LEU A 128 2.79 -11.42 -7.03
CA LEU A 128 1.38 -11.12 -7.15
C LEU A 128 0.64 -12.43 -7.35
N TRP A 129 -0.02 -12.93 -6.31
CA TRP A 129 -0.84 -14.13 -6.40
C TRP A 129 -2.14 -13.82 -7.12
N PHE A 130 -2.22 -14.17 -8.41
CA PHE A 130 -3.43 -14.15 -9.19
C PHE A 130 -4.19 -15.46 -8.97
N GLY A 131 -5.00 -15.48 -7.93
CA GLY A 131 -5.76 -16.63 -7.45
C GLY A 131 -7.18 -16.67 -7.99
N ALA A 132 -8.15 -16.48 -7.11
CA ALA A 132 -9.57 -16.45 -7.46
C ALA A 132 -9.94 -15.21 -8.29
N TRP A 133 -9.23 -14.08 -8.12
CA TRP A 133 -9.59 -12.85 -8.84
C TRP A 133 -8.38 -12.08 -9.38
N LYS A 134 -8.56 -11.54 -10.59
CA LYS A 134 -7.76 -10.48 -11.21
C LYS A 134 -8.73 -9.50 -11.87
N ASN A 135 -8.69 -8.20 -11.48
CA ASN A 135 -9.62 -7.19 -11.96
C ASN A 135 -11.09 -7.62 -11.81
N GLY A 136 -11.44 -8.20 -10.66
CA GLY A 136 -12.77 -8.69 -10.36
C GLY A 136 -13.26 -9.86 -11.21
N LEU A 137 -12.40 -10.56 -11.94
CA LEU A 137 -12.72 -11.74 -12.76
C LEU A 137 -11.82 -12.93 -12.37
N SER A 138 -12.33 -14.16 -12.55
CA SER A 138 -11.62 -15.40 -12.20
C SER A 138 -10.85 -16.00 -13.37
N SER A 139 -10.19 -15.14 -14.16
CA SER A 139 -9.47 -15.55 -15.38
C SER A 139 -8.26 -16.43 -15.10
N TYR A 140 -7.62 -16.29 -13.94
CA TYR A 140 -6.43 -17.04 -13.52
C TYR A 140 -6.72 -18.26 -12.65
N ALA A 141 -7.99 -18.50 -12.30
CA ALA A 141 -8.39 -19.76 -11.68
C ALA A 141 -8.14 -20.94 -12.64
N PRO A 142 -7.68 -22.12 -12.15
CA PRO A 142 -7.44 -23.29 -13.00
C PRO A 142 -8.67 -23.76 -13.78
N VAL A 143 -8.45 -24.37 -14.93
CA VAL A 143 -9.53 -24.87 -15.79
C VAL A 143 -10.42 -25.89 -15.07
N TRP A 144 -9.87 -26.71 -14.18
CA TRP A 144 -10.65 -27.66 -13.40
C TRP A 144 -11.61 -26.97 -12.40
N VAL A 145 -11.25 -25.80 -11.85
CA VAL A 145 -12.16 -24.94 -11.07
C VAL A 145 -13.27 -24.35 -11.97
N LYS A 146 -12.88 -23.81 -13.13
CA LYS A 146 -13.82 -23.20 -14.09
C LYS A 146 -14.87 -24.18 -14.60
N ARG A 147 -14.53 -25.46 -14.73
CA ARG A 147 -15.44 -26.52 -15.24
C ARG A 147 -16.47 -27.02 -14.24
N ASP A 148 -16.33 -26.72 -12.96
CA ASP A 148 -17.25 -27.21 -11.92
C ASP A 148 -17.97 -26.07 -11.17
N PRO A 149 -18.96 -25.42 -11.81
CA PRO A 149 -19.70 -24.33 -11.18
C PRO A 149 -20.62 -24.79 -10.04
N LYS A 150 -20.83 -26.08 -9.86
CA LYS A 150 -21.58 -26.61 -8.71
C LYS A 150 -20.73 -26.61 -7.45
N ARG A 151 -19.48 -27.03 -7.56
CA ARG A 151 -18.52 -27.00 -6.47
C ARG A 151 -17.98 -25.60 -6.23
N PHE A 152 -17.77 -24.83 -7.29
CA PHE A 152 -17.19 -23.49 -7.28
C PHE A 152 -18.19 -22.46 -7.84
N PRO A 153 -19.16 -22.03 -7.03
CA PRO A 153 -20.24 -21.15 -7.48
C PRO A 153 -19.71 -19.78 -7.93
N ARG A 154 -20.44 -19.19 -8.89
CA ARG A 154 -20.16 -17.87 -9.43
C ARG A 154 -21.06 -16.82 -8.80
N VAL A 155 -20.58 -15.58 -8.81
CA VAL A 155 -21.42 -14.39 -8.58
C VAL A 155 -22.54 -14.36 -9.62
N GLN A 156 -23.75 -14.01 -9.19
CA GLN A 156 -24.87 -13.71 -10.07
C GLN A 156 -25.17 -12.21 -10.02
N LEU A 157 -25.39 -11.60 -11.18
CA LEU A 157 -25.79 -10.20 -11.32
C LEU A 157 -27.32 -10.05 -11.24
N ASP A 158 -27.81 -8.82 -11.06
CA ASP A 158 -29.25 -8.53 -10.96
C ASP A 158 -30.05 -8.84 -12.24
N ASN A 159 -29.38 -8.86 -13.41
CA ASN A 159 -29.97 -9.31 -14.67
C ASN A 159 -29.99 -10.84 -14.84
N GLY A 160 -29.50 -11.59 -13.87
CA GLY A 160 -29.40 -13.04 -13.89
C GLY A 160 -28.14 -13.62 -14.52
N ASP A 161 -27.26 -12.80 -15.10
CA ASP A 161 -25.98 -13.24 -15.65
C ASP A 161 -25.05 -13.78 -14.56
N THR A 162 -24.28 -14.81 -14.92
CA THR A 162 -23.25 -15.42 -14.06
C THR A 162 -21.89 -15.34 -14.76
N PRO A 163 -21.18 -14.21 -14.67
CA PRO A 163 -19.86 -14.04 -15.27
C PRO A 163 -18.83 -15.01 -14.67
N GLU A 164 -17.69 -15.20 -15.35
CA GLU A 164 -16.57 -15.99 -14.82
C GLU A 164 -15.94 -15.25 -13.63
N ARG A 165 -16.62 -15.32 -12.50
CA ARG A 165 -16.26 -14.70 -11.23
C ARG A 165 -16.70 -15.60 -10.09
N LEU A 166 -15.74 -16.18 -9.36
CA LEU A 166 -16.00 -16.97 -8.17
C LEU A 166 -16.70 -16.14 -7.10
N SER A 167 -17.68 -16.74 -6.44
CA SER A 167 -18.38 -16.07 -5.34
C SER A 167 -17.50 -16.08 -4.07
N PRO A 168 -17.29 -14.94 -3.41
CA PRO A 168 -16.52 -14.88 -2.16
C PRO A 168 -17.23 -15.54 -0.97
N LEU A 169 -18.49 -15.98 -1.16
CA LEU A 169 -19.23 -16.74 -0.15
C LEU A 169 -18.93 -18.24 -0.23
N SER A 170 -18.15 -18.71 -1.20
CA SER A 170 -17.82 -20.13 -1.37
C SER A 170 -16.68 -20.56 -0.46
N LEU A 171 -17.00 -21.33 0.58
CA LEU A 171 -16.00 -21.94 1.46
C LEU A 171 -15.14 -22.99 0.75
N ASP A 172 -15.70 -23.72 -0.22
CA ASP A 172 -14.97 -24.71 -1.00
C ASP A 172 -13.93 -24.04 -1.91
N SER A 173 -14.30 -22.94 -2.57
CA SER A 173 -13.35 -22.16 -3.36
C SER A 173 -12.21 -21.64 -2.49
N ALA A 174 -12.52 -21.03 -1.34
CA ALA A 174 -11.53 -20.51 -0.40
C ALA A 174 -10.58 -21.61 0.11
N ALA A 175 -11.12 -22.78 0.47
CA ALA A 175 -10.32 -23.89 1.02
C ALA A 175 -9.35 -24.48 -0.02
N VAL A 176 -9.80 -24.60 -1.26
CA VAL A 176 -9.00 -25.17 -2.35
C VAL A 176 -7.88 -24.21 -2.76
N GLU A 177 -8.18 -22.94 -2.91
CA GLU A 177 -7.18 -21.92 -3.20
C GLU A 177 -6.17 -21.77 -2.05
N ALA A 178 -6.64 -21.75 -0.81
CA ALA A 178 -5.78 -21.69 0.38
C ALA A 178 -4.76 -22.85 0.42
N ARG A 179 -5.15 -24.02 -0.05
CA ARG A 179 -4.23 -25.17 -0.20
C ARG A 179 -3.15 -24.89 -1.24
N ALA A 180 -3.51 -24.34 -2.40
CA ALA A 180 -2.57 -24.00 -3.46
C ALA A 180 -1.61 -22.91 -3.02
N PHE A 181 -2.13 -21.86 -2.40
CA PHE A 181 -1.32 -20.76 -1.87
C PHE A 181 -0.39 -21.22 -0.74
N ALA A 182 -0.86 -22.06 0.19
CA ALA A 182 -0.02 -22.66 1.22
C ALA A 182 1.12 -23.50 0.61
N ALA A 183 0.85 -24.27 -0.45
CA ALA A 183 1.89 -25.03 -1.15
C ALA A 183 2.95 -24.12 -1.76
N LEU A 184 2.56 -23.00 -2.40
CA LEU A 184 3.48 -21.98 -2.89
C LEU A 184 4.33 -21.39 -1.74
N MET A 185 3.71 -20.96 -0.66
CA MET A 185 4.41 -20.33 0.47
C MET A 185 5.38 -21.28 1.16
N LYS A 186 5.01 -22.55 1.29
CA LYS A 186 5.92 -23.61 1.78
C LYS A 186 7.13 -23.80 0.87
N HIS A 187 6.89 -23.79 -0.46
CA HIS A 187 7.96 -23.88 -1.44
C HIS A 187 8.90 -22.67 -1.34
N LEU A 188 8.35 -21.45 -1.29
CA LEU A 188 9.14 -20.21 -1.11
C LEU A 188 10.00 -20.25 0.16
N ARG A 189 9.46 -20.70 1.31
CA ARG A 189 10.25 -20.85 2.51
C ARG A 189 11.45 -21.80 2.30
N THR A 190 11.27 -22.85 1.53
CA THR A 190 12.32 -23.83 1.25
C THR A 190 13.43 -23.27 0.41
N ILE A 191 13.11 -22.52 -0.67
CA ILE A 191 14.09 -22.08 -1.67
C ILE A 191 14.62 -20.68 -1.44
N ASP A 192 13.86 -19.83 -0.72
CA ASP A 192 14.16 -18.40 -0.53
C ASP A 192 14.19 -17.94 0.93
N GLY A 193 13.86 -18.80 1.89
CA GLY A 193 13.74 -18.44 3.30
C GLY A 193 15.04 -17.95 3.98
N ARG A 194 16.18 -18.02 3.30
CA ARG A 194 17.48 -17.49 3.77
C ARG A 194 17.97 -16.32 2.94
N GLU A 195 17.59 -16.28 1.66
CA GLU A 195 18.06 -15.27 0.70
C GLU A 195 17.15 -14.04 0.66
N HIS A 196 15.89 -14.20 1.07
CA HIS A 196 14.86 -13.17 1.12
C HIS A 196 14.73 -12.38 -0.19
N THR A 197 14.82 -13.08 -1.33
CA THR A 197 14.63 -12.48 -2.65
C THR A 197 13.19 -11.99 -2.79
N VAL A 198 12.23 -12.76 -2.26
CA VAL A 198 10.81 -12.38 -2.18
C VAL A 198 10.57 -11.59 -0.89
N LEU A 199 10.15 -10.34 -1.03
CA LEU A 199 9.96 -9.41 0.07
C LEU A 199 8.55 -9.45 0.65
N MET A 200 7.55 -9.56 -0.21
CA MET A 200 6.13 -9.52 0.11
C MET A 200 5.33 -10.34 -0.90
N VAL A 201 4.10 -10.67 -0.57
CA VAL A 201 3.15 -11.28 -1.51
C VAL A 201 1.84 -10.48 -1.51
N GLN A 202 1.36 -10.13 -2.70
CA GLN A 202 -0.02 -9.69 -2.90
C GLN A 202 -0.92 -10.90 -2.91
N VAL A 203 -2.00 -10.87 -2.15
CA VAL A 203 -3.01 -11.94 -2.14
C VAL A 203 -4.22 -11.46 -2.89
N GLU A 204 -4.51 -12.08 -4.03
CA GLU A 204 -5.48 -11.64 -5.04
C GLU A 204 -5.07 -10.33 -5.73
N ASN A 205 -5.79 -9.98 -6.79
CA ASN A 205 -5.61 -8.69 -7.44
C ASN A 205 -6.97 -8.05 -7.71
N GLU A 206 -7.16 -6.84 -7.14
CA GLU A 206 -8.33 -6.00 -7.37
C GLU A 206 -9.66 -6.79 -7.25
N ALA A 207 -9.76 -7.56 -6.16
CA ALA A 207 -10.94 -8.38 -5.88
C ALA A 207 -12.19 -7.51 -5.71
N GLY A 208 -13.33 -7.99 -6.19
CA GLY A 208 -14.62 -7.30 -6.06
C GLY A 208 -15.59 -7.64 -7.19
N VAL A 209 -16.82 -7.15 -7.07
CA VAL A 209 -17.88 -7.36 -8.08
C VAL A 209 -17.86 -6.21 -9.08
N LEU A 210 -17.83 -6.53 -10.39
CA LEU A 210 -18.02 -5.60 -11.49
C LEU A 210 -19.41 -5.81 -12.12
N ASN A 211 -19.98 -4.77 -12.69
CA ASN A 211 -21.29 -4.71 -13.36
C ASN A 211 -22.49 -4.86 -12.41
N ASP A 212 -22.27 -5.04 -11.13
CA ASP A 212 -23.27 -4.91 -10.06
C ASP A 212 -22.59 -4.47 -8.76
N SER A 213 -23.37 -3.95 -7.82
CA SER A 213 -22.87 -3.53 -6.51
C SER A 213 -22.62 -4.71 -5.55
N ARG A 214 -23.24 -5.87 -5.77
CA ARG A 214 -23.02 -7.09 -4.98
C ARG A 214 -23.41 -8.36 -5.72
N ASP A 215 -23.08 -9.53 -5.17
CA ASP A 215 -23.60 -10.83 -5.58
C ASP A 215 -25.10 -10.92 -5.29
N ARG A 216 -25.89 -11.29 -6.31
CA ARG A 216 -27.34 -11.48 -6.27
C ARG A 216 -27.74 -12.97 -6.35
N SER A 217 -26.78 -13.89 -6.20
CA SER A 217 -27.10 -15.32 -6.17
C SER A 217 -28.06 -15.64 -4.99
N PRO A 218 -28.87 -16.69 -5.09
CA PRO A 218 -29.74 -17.10 -3.99
C PRO A 218 -28.99 -17.32 -2.66
N ALA A 219 -27.76 -17.81 -2.72
CA ALA A 219 -26.91 -17.97 -1.55
C ALA A 219 -26.52 -16.61 -0.94
N ALA A 220 -26.13 -15.64 -1.78
CA ALA A 220 -25.80 -14.29 -1.34
C ALA A 220 -27.02 -13.55 -0.77
N GLU A 221 -28.20 -13.67 -1.41
CA GLU A 221 -29.44 -13.09 -0.89
C GLU A 221 -29.83 -13.68 0.49
N ALA A 222 -29.66 -14.99 0.66
CA ALA A 222 -29.93 -15.63 1.95
C ALA A 222 -28.99 -15.12 3.06
N VAL A 223 -27.72 -14.90 2.76
CA VAL A 223 -26.74 -14.34 3.71
C VAL A 223 -26.96 -12.83 3.94
N PHE A 224 -27.33 -12.09 2.90
CA PHE A 224 -27.63 -10.65 3.01
C PHE A 224 -28.86 -10.38 3.90
N ALA A 225 -29.80 -11.29 3.96
CA ALA A 225 -30.95 -11.21 4.84
C ALA A 225 -30.64 -11.55 6.32
N GLN A 226 -29.48 -12.13 6.62
CA GLN A 226 -29.05 -12.43 7.99
C GLN A 226 -28.58 -11.15 8.72
N PRO A 227 -28.54 -11.19 10.07
CA PRO A 227 -27.95 -10.12 10.84
C PRO A 227 -26.46 -9.89 10.47
N VAL A 228 -26.03 -8.64 10.53
CA VAL A 228 -24.61 -8.29 10.40
C VAL A 228 -23.80 -9.04 11.46
N PRO A 229 -22.65 -9.66 11.12
CA PRO A 229 -21.82 -10.38 12.06
C PRO A 229 -21.42 -9.54 13.27
N ALA A 230 -21.56 -10.11 14.47
CA ALA A 230 -21.27 -9.40 15.72
C ALA A 230 -19.80 -8.92 15.79
N GLU A 231 -18.87 -9.68 15.22
CA GLU A 231 -17.46 -9.30 15.16
C GLU A 231 -17.23 -8.00 14.36
N LEU A 232 -17.95 -7.81 13.25
CA LEU A 232 -17.91 -6.55 12.50
C LEU A 232 -18.52 -5.40 13.30
N MET A 233 -19.65 -5.63 13.94
CA MET A 233 -20.30 -4.59 14.76
C MET A 233 -19.46 -4.21 16.00
N ASN A 234 -18.76 -5.15 16.60
CA ASN A 234 -17.83 -4.89 17.69
C ASN A 234 -16.68 -3.96 17.23
N LEU A 235 -16.14 -4.14 16.03
CA LEU A 235 -15.15 -3.23 15.47
C LEU A 235 -15.72 -1.80 15.35
N PHE A 236 -16.93 -1.64 14.84
CA PHE A 236 -17.57 -0.32 14.70
C PHE A 236 -17.71 0.40 16.05
N VAL A 237 -18.07 -0.33 17.09
CA VAL A 237 -18.20 0.22 18.45
C VAL A 237 -16.83 0.57 19.04
N GLN A 238 -15.87 -0.32 18.95
CA GLN A 238 -14.53 -0.16 19.57
C GLN A 238 -13.70 0.93 18.88
N HIS A 239 -13.86 1.08 17.57
CA HIS A 239 -13.05 1.98 16.74
C HIS A 239 -13.85 3.14 16.15
N LYS A 240 -15.02 3.46 16.71
CA LYS A 240 -15.94 4.49 16.18
C LYS A 240 -15.24 5.77 15.73
N GLU A 241 -14.35 6.31 16.56
CA GLU A 241 -13.68 7.59 16.31
C GLU A 241 -12.56 7.51 15.26
N THR A 242 -12.08 6.30 14.97
CA THR A 242 -10.99 6.05 14.01
C THR A 242 -11.46 5.39 12.72
N LEU A 243 -12.76 5.05 12.61
CA LEU A 243 -13.34 4.54 11.36
C LEU A 243 -13.14 5.54 10.21
N ALA A 244 -13.11 5.04 8.99
CA ALA A 244 -13.21 5.88 7.80
C ALA A 244 -14.42 6.81 7.93
N PRO A 245 -14.27 8.12 7.71
CA PRO A 245 -15.38 9.06 7.91
C PRO A 245 -16.63 8.68 7.13
N GLU A 246 -16.46 8.21 5.90
CA GLU A 246 -17.52 7.76 5.00
C GLU A 246 -18.25 6.54 5.57
N LEU A 247 -17.49 5.57 6.11
CA LEU A 247 -18.03 4.36 6.73
C LEU A 247 -18.81 4.69 8.02
N ARG A 248 -18.22 5.54 8.86
CA ARG A 248 -18.89 6.00 10.08
C ARG A 248 -20.18 6.73 9.78
N GLN A 249 -20.16 7.65 8.81
CA GLN A 249 -21.34 8.40 8.39
C GLN A 249 -22.44 7.47 7.88
N ALA A 250 -22.11 6.44 7.09
CA ALA A 250 -23.09 5.46 6.61
C ALA A 250 -23.80 4.75 7.77
N TRP A 251 -23.05 4.32 8.78
CA TRP A 251 -23.60 3.68 9.97
C TRP A 251 -24.44 4.63 10.84
N GLU A 252 -23.91 5.83 11.14
CA GLU A 252 -24.60 6.84 11.99
C GLU A 252 -25.88 7.36 11.33
N SER A 253 -25.89 7.54 10.01
CA SER A 253 -27.09 7.98 9.27
C SER A 253 -28.26 7.00 9.34
N ASN A 254 -27.98 5.74 9.70
CA ASN A 254 -28.99 4.69 9.92
C ASN A 254 -29.25 4.41 11.42
N GLY A 255 -28.89 5.38 12.29
CA GLY A 255 -29.16 5.32 13.74
C GLY A 255 -28.11 4.56 14.54
N ALA A 256 -26.92 4.30 13.99
CA ALA A 256 -25.80 3.59 14.64
C ALA A 256 -26.25 2.27 15.31
N LYS A 257 -27.08 1.51 14.64
CA LYS A 257 -27.63 0.25 15.14
C LYS A 257 -26.52 -0.76 15.40
N LEU A 258 -26.64 -1.48 16.51
CA LEU A 258 -25.65 -2.49 16.94
C LEU A 258 -25.99 -3.90 16.45
N SER A 259 -27.18 -4.11 15.92
CA SER A 259 -27.66 -5.37 15.38
C SER A 259 -28.79 -5.12 14.39
N GLY A 260 -29.04 -6.07 13.51
CA GLY A 260 -30.06 -6.02 12.47
C GLY A 260 -29.53 -6.62 11.17
N SER A 261 -30.37 -6.72 10.17
CA SER A 261 -29.95 -7.06 8.82
C SER A 261 -29.00 -6.00 8.24
N TRP A 262 -28.29 -6.32 7.19
CA TRP A 262 -27.37 -5.39 6.53
C TRP A 262 -28.07 -4.08 6.14
N ALA A 263 -29.27 -4.17 5.54
CA ALA A 263 -30.03 -2.98 5.16
C ALA A 263 -30.52 -2.14 6.34
N GLU A 264 -30.88 -2.79 7.47
CA GLU A 264 -31.28 -2.06 8.68
C GLU A 264 -30.12 -1.32 9.35
N VAL A 265 -28.89 -1.84 9.25
CA VAL A 265 -27.70 -1.25 9.88
C VAL A 265 -27.04 -0.20 8.98
N PHE A 266 -26.93 -0.45 7.67
CA PHE A 266 -26.16 0.40 6.76
C PHE A 266 -26.97 1.12 5.69
N GLY A 267 -28.32 0.97 5.68
CA GLY A 267 -29.21 1.68 4.80
C GLY A 267 -29.60 0.90 3.54
N PRO A 268 -30.22 1.59 2.57
CA PRO A 268 -30.79 0.94 1.41
C PRO A 268 -29.72 0.44 0.42
N THR A 269 -30.03 -0.67 -0.25
CA THR A 269 -29.25 -1.21 -1.39
C THR A 269 -29.40 -0.33 -2.63
N LYS A 270 -28.62 -0.65 -3.65
CA LYS A 270 -28.67 -0.04 -4.99
C LYS A 270 -30.11 0.06 -5.51
N PRO A 271 -30.57 1.23 -5.95
CA PRO A 271 -31.89 1.35 -6.60
C PRO A 271 -31.86 0.63 -7.95
N LYS A 272 -33.05 0.18 -8.42
CA LYS A 272 -33.16 -0.46 -9.73
C LYS A 272 -32.84 0.48 -10.88
N GLU A 273 -33.17 1.76 -10.73
CA GLU A 273 -32.90 2.81 -11.72
C GLU A 273 -31.93 3.82 -11.11
N PHE A 274 -30.81 4.06 -11.77
CA PHE A 274 -29.83 5.09 -11.42
C PHE A 274 -29.09 5.54 -12.68
N VAL A 275 -28.54 6.76 -12.65
CA VAL A 275 -27.76 7.33 -13.75
C VAL A 275 -26.30 6.95 -13.53
N LEU A 276 -25.66 6.37 -14.55
CA LEU A 276 -24.21 6.08 -14.50
C LEU A 276 -23.40 7.38 -14.43
N THR A 277 -22.30 7.35 -13.71
CA THR A 277 -21.48 8.58 -13.50
C THR A 277 -20.94 9.15 -14.78
N TRP A 278 -20.56 8.36 -15.76
CA TRP A 278 -20.09 8.86 -17.06
C TRP A 278 -21.18 9.53 -17.90
N ASP A 279 -22.46 9.31 -17.60
CA ASP A 279 -23.60 9.98 -18.24
C ASP A 279 -23.95 11.32 -17.56
N LEU A 280 -23.32 11.63 -16.42
CA LEU A 280 -23.52 12.91 -15.73
C LEU A 280 -22.73 14.05 -16.38
N PRO A 281 -23.22 15.30 -16.31
CA PRO A 281 -22.43 16.47 -16.65
C PRO A 281 -21.13 16.54 -15.84
N GLU A 282 -20.05 17.06 -16.46
CA GLU A 282 -18.71 17.08 -15.87
C GLU A 282 -18.65 17.62 -14.43
N PRO A 283 -19.29 18.74 -14.06
CA PRO A 283 -19.25 19.24 -12.69
C PRO A 283 -19.82 18.25 -11.65
N LEU A 284 -20.89 17.53 -12.01
CA LEU A 284 -21.48 16.52 -11.13
C LEU A 284 -20.62 15.25 -11.07
N ARG A 285 -20.06 14.82 -12.20
CA ARG A 285 -19.14 13.68 -12.27
C ARG A 285 -17.94 13.85 -11.36
N GLN A 286 -17.36 15.06 -11.33
CA GLN A 286 -16.21 15.40 -10.48
C GLN A 286 -16.52 15.40 -8.98
N THR A 287 -17.77 15.51 -8.58
CA THR A 287 -18.19 15.47 -7.17
C THR A 287 -18.76 14.11 -6.75
N GLU A 288 -19.46 13.43 -7.65
CA GLU A 288 -20.13 12.15 -7.34
C GLU A 288 -19.16 11.02 -6.97
N TRP A 289 -17.98 10.95 -7.61
CA TRP A 289 -17.03 9.88 -7.33
C TRP A 289 -16.45 9.91 -5.90
N ARG A 290 -16.59 11.03 -5.19
CA ARG A 290 -16.17 11.16 -3.79
C ARG A 290 -17.21 10.67 -2.78
N LYS A 291 -18.44 10.38 -3.24
CA LYS A 291 -19.52 9.90 -2.38
C LYS A 291 -19.42 8.39 -2.17
N PHE A 292 -19.83 7.95 -1.00
CA PHE A 292 -19.96 6.53 -0.71
C PHE A 292 -21.36 6.06 -1.10
N HIS A 293 -21.49 5.62 -2.35
CA HIS A 293 -22.75 5.15 -2.92
C HIS A 293 -23.08 3.73 -2.44
N TRP A 294 -24.35 3.50 -2.11
CA TRP A 294 -24.89 2.20 -1.68
C TRP A 294 -24.02 1.47 -0.66
N PRO A 295 -23.74 2.10 0.49
CA PRO A 295 -22.77 1.58 1.46
C PRO A 295 -23.04 0.13 1.86
N VAL A 296 -24.31 -0.24 2.01
CA VAL A 296 -24.69 -1.59 2.46
C VAL A 296 -24.20 -2.68 1.51
N ASP A 297 -24.32 -2.48 0.18
CA ASP A 297 -23.89 -3.47 -0.81
C ASP A 297 -22.35 -3.61 -0.78
N GLU A 298 -21.63 -2.49 -0.72
CA GLU A 298 -20.18 -2.50 -0.72
C GLU A 298 -19.59 -3.00 0.61
N ILE A 299 -20.17 -2.64 1.76
CA ILE A 299 -19.75 -3.16 3.07
C ILE A 299 -19.98 -4.68 3.15
N PHE A 300 -21.13 -5.16 2.65
CA PHE A 300 -21.45 -6.59 2.57
C PHE A 300 -20.40 -7.35 1.74
N MET A 301 -20.11 -6.85 0.54
CA MET A 301 -19.12 -7.51 -0.33
C MET A 301 -17.71 -7.41 0.27
N ALA A 302 -17.32 -6.26 0.82
CA ALA A 302 -16.01 -6.06 1.45
C ALA A 302 -15.78 -7.06 2.60
N TRP A 303 -16.80 -7.31 3.42
CA TRP A 303 -16.72 -8.31 4.48
C TRP A 303 -16.46 -9.72 3.93
N HIS A 304 -17.19 -10.12 2.90
CA HIS A 304 -17.07 -11.49 2.35
C HIS A 304 -15.77 -11.68 1.55
N TYR A 305 -15.35 -10.69 0.76
CA TYR A 305 -14.04 -10.72 0.10
C TYR A 305 -12.90 -10.77 1.13
N ALA A 306 -12.94 -9.92 2.15
CA ALA A 306 -11.94 -9.92 3.21
C ALA A 306 -11.87 -11.27 3.92
N ARG A 307 -13.01 -11.87 4.28
CA ARG A 307 -13.05 -13.21 4.92
C ARG A 307 -12.47 -14.30 4.05
N TYR A 308 -12.76 -14.30 2.75
CA TYR A 308 -12.19 -15.24 1.80
C TYR A 308 -10.67 -15.06 1.70
N VAL A 309 -10.22 -13.84 1.44
CA VAL A 309 -8.79 -13.50 1.33
C VAL A 309 -8.05 -13.84 2.61
N ASN A 310 -8.67 -13.67 3.78
CA ASN A 310 -8.06 -14.06 5.05
C ASN A 310 -7.80 -15.57 5.15
N VAL A 311 -8.73 -16.40 4.66
CA VAL A 311 -8.54 -17.87 4.65
C VAL A 311 -7.30 -18.24 3.84
N VAL A 312 -7.13 -17.63 2.67
CA VAL A 312 -5.96 -17.83 1.80
C VAL A 312 -4.68 -17.31 2.47
N THR A 313 -4.72 -16.08 2.97
CA THR A 313 -3.58 -15.42 3.64
C THR A 313 -3.09 -16.21 4.85
N GLU A 314 -4.00 -16.59 5.75
CA GLU A 314 -3.65 -17.34 6.94
C GLU A 314 -3.04 -18.72 6.63
N ALA A 315 -3.53 -19.37 5.56
CA ALA A 315 -2.94 -20.62 5.11
C ALA A 315 -1.50 -20.43 4.63
N GLY A 316 -1.23 -19.38 3.87
CA GLY A 316 0.11 -19.04 3.41
C GLY A 316 1.05 -18.62 4.56
N LYS A 317 0.59 -17.75 5.47
CA LYS A 317 1.39 -17.28 6.61
C LYS A 317 1.79 -18.39 7.57
N ARG A 318 0.97 -19.43 7.75
CA ARG A 318 1.36 -20.60 8.52
C ARG A 318 2.58 -21.33 7.94
N GLU A 319 2.76 -21.27 6.63
CA GLU A 319 3.91 -21.89 5.96
C GLU A 319 5.12 -20.94 5.91
N TYR A 320 4.92 -19.68 5.54
CA TYR A 320 5.99 -18.67 5.48
C TYR A 320 5.44 -17.27 5.79
N ASN A 321 5.76 -16.76 6.97
CA ASN A 321 5.21 -15.51 7.49
C ASN A 321 6.04 -14.30 7.05
N ILE A 322 5.89 -13.90 5.78
CA ILE A 322 6.37 -12.62 5.24
C ILE A 322 5.19 -11.65 5.06
N PRO A 323 5.42 -10.34 4.89
CA PRO A 323 4.34 -9.37 4.71
C PRO A 323 3.45 -9.71 3.51
N MET A 324 2.14 -9.61 3.71
CA MET A 324 1.13 -9.84 2.69
C MET A 324 0.17 -8.67 2.59
N TYR A 325 -0.25 -8.32 1.36
CA TYR A 325 -1.16 -7.21 1.13
C TYR A 325 -2.25 -7.57 0.12
N ALA A 326 -3.33 -6.76 0.14
CA ALA A 326 -4.35 -6.76 -0.90
C ALA A 326 -4.41 -5.37 -1.54
N ASN A 327 -4.55 -5.33 -2.87
CA ASN A 327 -4.63 -4.09 -3.63
C ASN A 327 -6.05 -3.75 -4.07
N ALA A 328 -6.27 -2.49 -4.41
CA ALA A 328 -7.58 -1.96 -4.76
C ALA A 328 -7.58 -1.14 -6.06
N TRP A 329 -8.39 -1.55 -7.02
CA TRP A 329 -8.87 -0.66 -8.07
C TRP A 329 -9.86 0.33 -7.47
N LEU A 330 -9.51 1.61 -7.49
CA LEU A 330 -10.27 2.66 -6.81
C LEU A 330 -11.39 3.21 -7.69
N GLN A 331 -12.44 3.72 -7.03
CA GLN A 331 -13.41 4.56 -7.71
C GLN A 331 -12.73 5.82 -8.30
N GLN A 332 -13.29 6.34 -9.36
CA GLN A 332 -12.76 7.49 -10.10
C GLN A 332 -13.90 8.30 -10.72
N PRO A 333 -13.65 9.53 -11.23
CA PRO A 333 -14.70 10.41 -11.76
C PRO A 333 -15.63 9.75 -12.79
N GLY A 334 -15.10 8.88 -13.65
CA GLY A 334 -15.89 8.13 -14.64
C GLY A 334 -16.54 6.85 -14.10
N GLY A 335 -16.19 6.40 -12.90
CA GLY A 335 -16.64 5.13 -12.32
C GLY A 335 -16.85 5.25 -10.81
N ALA A 336 -17.86 6.00 -10.37
CA ALA A 336 -18.09 6.34 -8.97
C ALA A 336 -18.93 5.30 -8.20
N TYR A 337 -19.71 4.50 -8.89
CA TYR A 337 -20.62 3.56 -8.24
C TYR A 337 -19.99 2.18 -8.03
N PRO A 338 -20.26 1.50 -6.90
CA PRO A 338 -19.88 0.10 -6.72
C PRO A 338 -20.34 -0.75 -7.90
N GLY A 339 -19.43 -1.50 -8.51
CA GLY A 339 -19.66 -2.25 -9.75
C GLY A 339 -19.14 -1.55 -11.02
N THR A 340 -18.86 -0.24 -11.00
CA THR A 340 -18.07 0.43 -12.05
C THR A 340 -16.56 0.36 -11.75
N TYR A 341 -16.23 0.07 -10.51
CA TYR A 341 -14.98 -0.46 -9.99
C TYR A 341 -15.33 -1.73 -9.17
N PRO A 342 -14.39 -2.60 -8.84
CA PRO A 342 -14.67 -3.84 -8.11
C PRO A 342 -15.29 -3.57 -6.73
N SER A 343 -16.61 -3.73 -6.62
CA SER A 343 -17.36 -3.50 -5.38
C SER A 343 -16.95 -4.47 -4.30
N GLY A 344 -16.66 -3.97 -3.13
CA GLY A 344 -16.19 -4.75 -1.98
C GLY A 344 -14.69 -5.02 -1.98
N GLY A 345 -13.90 -4.46 -2.90
CA GLY A 345 -12.44 -4.42 -2.83
C GLY A 345 -11.94 -3.57 -1.65
N PRO A 346 -10.62 -3.58 -1.34
CA PRO A 346 -10.06 -2.87 -0.19
C PRO A 346 -9.91 -1.35 -0.43
N VAL A 347 -10.97 -0.73 -0.95
CA VAL A 347 -11.03 0.73 -1.13
C VAL A 347 -11.11 1.44 0.23
N PHE A 348 -10.67 2.69 0.28
CA PHE A 348 -10.49 3.43 1.55
C PHE A 348 -11.76 3.54 2.39
N GLN A 349 -12.96 3.59 1.77
CA GLN A 349 -14.23 3.68 2.48
C GLN A 349 -14.51 2.44 3.33
N VAL A 350 -14.11 1.26 2.86
CA VAL A 350 -14.34 -0.02 3.54
C VAL A 350 -13.06 -0.67 4.08
N ALA A 351 -11.96 0.09 4.12
CA ALA A 351 -10.68 -0.41 4.61
C ALA A 351 -10.76 -0.98 6.03
N ASP A 352 -11.59 -0.40 6.92
CA ASP A 352 -11.75 -0.91 8.28
C ASP A 352 -12.53 -2.22 8.31
N VAL A 353 -13.46 -2.44 7.37
CA VAL A 353 -14.16 -3.72 7.16
C VAL A 353 -13.17 -4.80 6.72
N TRP A 354 -12.27 -4.46 5.80
CA TRP A 354 -11.20 -5.35 5.36
C TRP A 354 -10.26 -5.75 6.50
N ARG A 355 -9.83 -4.78 7.33
CA ARG A 355 -8.97 -5.07 8.50
C ARG A 355 -9.64 -5.97 9.52
N ALA A 356 -10.97 -5.83 9.70
CA ALA A 356 -11.73 -6.73 10.55
C ALA A 356 -11.88 -8.13 9.95
N GLY A 357 -12.20 -8.21 8.66
CA GLY A 357 -12.44 -9.47 7.95
C GLY A 357 -11.18 -10.24 7.57
N ALA A 358 -10.06 -9.55 7.37
CA ALA A 358 -8.78 -10.12 6.96
C ALA A 358 -7.61 -9.67 7.85
N PRO A 359 -7.60 -10.03 9.15
CA PRO A 359 -6.52 -9.66 10.06
C PRO A 359 -5.16 -10.26 9.70
N GLY A 360 -5.10 -11.27 8.83
CA GLY A 360 -3.87 -11.82 8.28
C GLY A 360 -3.20 -10.92 7.23
N ILE A 361 -3.94 -10.00 6.60
CA ILE A 361 -3.38 -9.01 5.67
C ILE A 361 -2.68 -7.89 6.46
N ASP A 362 -1.41 -7.64 6.16
CA ASP A 362 -0.59 -6.65 6.89
C ASP A 362 -0.85 -5.22 6.43
N LEU A 363 -1.22 -5.02 5.16
CA LEU A 363 -1.54 -3.70 4.60
C LEU A 363 -2.52 -3.79 3.43
N LEU A 364 -3.26 -2.70 3.22
CA LEU A 364 -4.10 -2.48 2.05
C LEU A 364 -3.42 -1.44 1.17
N ALA A 365 -3.32 -1.71 -0.12
CA ALA A 365 -2.54 -0.92 -1.06
C ALA A 365 -3.41 -0.37 -2.19
N PRO A 366 -3.38 0.95 -2.49
CA PRO A 366 -4.15 1.52 -3.59
C PRO A 366 -3.41 1.42 -4.92
N ASP A 367 -4.15 1.12 -6.00
CA ASP A 367 -3.69 1.26 -7.38
C ASP A 367 -4.05 2.66 -7.86
N LEU A 368 -3.03 3.53 -7.95
CA LEU A 368 -3.24 4.97 -8.07
C LEU A 368 -3.06 5.48 -9.50
N TYR A 369 -4.16 5.57 -10.23
CA TYR A 369 -4.21 6.05 -11.61
C TYR A 369 -4.88 7.42 -11.79
N VAL A 370 -5.31 8.05 -10.69
CA VAL A 370 -6.09 9.30 -10.72
C VAL A 370 -5.24 10.51 -10.38
N PRO A 371 -5.64 11.73 -10.82
CA PRO A 371 -4.91 12.96 -10.51
C PRO A 371 -4.82 13.30 -9.01
N GLU A 372 -5.82 12.88 -8.23
CA GLU A 372 -5.94 13.16 -6.78
C GLU A 372 -5.03 12.30 -5.92
N PHE A 373 -3.85 11.96 -6.43
CA PHE A 373 -2.87 11.05 -5.83
C PHE A 373 -2.60 11.34 -4.35
N GLY A 374 -2.32 12.60 -3.99
CA GLY A 374 -2.02 12.97 -2.60
C GLY A 374 -3.21 12.80 -1.66
N GLU A 375 -4.43 13.16 -2.10
CA GLU A 375 -5.67 12.98 -1.34
C GLU A 375 -5.90 11.50 -1.00
N LEU A 376 -5.69 10.63 -1.97
CA LEU A 376 -5.89 9.19 -1.78
C LEU A 376 -4.79 8.57 -0.90
N CYS A 377 -3.53 8.98 -1.05
CA CYS A 377 -2.47 8.57 -0.13
C CYS A 377 -2.83 8.91 1.32
N GLU A 378 -3.36 10.11 1.57
CA GLU A 378 -3.76 10.55 2.91
C GLU A 378 -4.86 9.67 3.51
N LYS A 379 -5.84 9.25 2.69
CA LYS A 379 -6.91 8.35 3.13
C LYS A 379 -6.37 6.96 3.53
N TYR A 380 -5.37 6.45 2.82
CA TYR A 380 -4.77 5.14 3.13
C TYR A 380 -3.84 5.15 4.34
N VAL A 381 -3.09 6.24 4.59
CA VAL A 381 -2.22 6.34 5.79
C VAL A 381 -2.96 6.72 7.06
N ARG A 382 -4.25 6.97 6.99
CA ARG A 382 -5.10 7.29 8.13
C ARG A 382 -4.89 6.28 9.27
N ALA A 383 -4.89 6.77 10.51
CA ALA A 383 -4.63 5.96 11.71
C ALA A 383 -3.24 5.28 11.73
N GLY A 384 -2.28 5.79 10.94
CA GLY A 384 -0.90 5.31 10.92
C GLY A 384 -0.70 3.98 10.19
N HIS A 385 -1.60 3.62 9.27
CA HIS A 385 -1.42 2.46 8.41
C HIS A 385 -0.27 2.68 7.41
N PRO A 386 0.51 1.64 7.08
CA PRO A 386 1.56 1.73 6.08
C PRO A 386 0.97 1.97 4.68
N LEU A 387 1.70 2.73 3.87
CA LEU A 387 1.38 2.96 2.47
C LEU A 387 2.36 2.18 1.58
N PHE A 388 1.81 1.47 0.61
CA PHE A 388 2.53 0.91 -0.52
C PHE A 388 1.77 1.27 -1.79
N ILE A 389 2.47 1.69 -2.84
CA ILE A 389 1.89 1.95 -4.16
C ILE A 389 2.36 0.82 -5.07
N PRO A 390 1.61 -0.31 -5.14
CA PRO A 390 2.02 -1.45 -5.94
C PRO A 390 1.81 -1.20 -7.42
N GLU A 391 0.83 -0.35 -7.77
CA GLU A 391 0.42 -0.11 -9.12
C GLU A 391 0.07 1.37 -9.36
N THR A 392 0.64 1.96 -10.39
CA THR A 392 0.34 3.32 -10.85
C THR A 392 0.75 3.50 -12.31
N ASN A 393 0.39 4.63 -12.92
CA ASN A 393 0.77 4.91 -14.31
C ASN A 393 2.23 5.37 -14.44
N ARG A 394 2.77 5.26 -15.66
CA ARG A 394 4.10 5.74 -16.07
C ARG A 394 4.06 7.14 -16.68
N SER A 395 3.11 7.97 -16.26
CA SER A 395 2.96 9.33 -16.77
C SER A 395 4.14 10.23 -16.36
N PRO A 396 4.31 11.40 -16.96
CA PRO A 396 5.27 12.42 -16.52
C PRO A 396 5.07 12.87 -15.06
N ARG A 397 3.93 12.55 -14.44
CA ARG A 397 3.65 12.79 -13.02
C ARG A 397 4.26 11.74 -12.08
N ALA A 398 4.65 10.56 -12.59
CA ALA A 398 5.19 9.50 -11.76
C ALA A 398 6.39 9.93 -10.89
N PRO A 399 7.37 10.71 -11.38
CA PRO A 399 8.44 11.27 -10.54
C PRO A 399 7.92 12.12 -9.38
N PHE A 400 6.99 13.01 -9.63
CA PHE A 400 6.38 13.86 -8.60
C PHE A 400 5.66 13.04 -7.53
N ASN A 401 4.90 12.04 -7.96
CA ASN A 401 4.15 11.14 -7.10
C ASN A 401 5.09 10.28 -6.23
N LEU A 402 6.21 9.83 -6.78
CA LEU A 402 7.24 9.08 -6.04
C LEU A 402 7.77 9.91 -4.86
N PHE A 403 8.22 11.15 -5.11
CA PHE A 403 8.78 12.02 -4.06
C PHE A 403 7.73 12.35 -3.00
N LEU A 404 6.48 12.58 -3.41
CA LEU A 404 5.39 12.84 -2.49
C LEU A 404 5.04 11.60 -1.63
N ALA A 405 4.89 10.42 -2.26
CA ALA A 405 4.54 9.19 -1.57
C ALA A 405 5.58 8.82 -0.50
N VAL A 406 6.85 8.86 -0.88
CA VAL A 406 7.95 8.43 0.00
C VAL A 406 8.27 9.50 1.06
N GLY A 407 8.32 10.78 0.66
CA GLY A 407 8.77 11.86 1.54
C GLY A 407 7.69 12.41 2.47
N LYS A 408 6.41 12.44 2.04
CA LYS A 408 5.30 12.94 2.86
C LYS A 408 4.51 11.83 3.53
N TYR A 409 4.20 10.79 2.78
CA TYR A 409 3.30 9.72 3.25
C TYR A 409 4.04 8.48 3.75
N ASN A 410 5.39 8.53 3.80
CA ASN A 410 6.24 7.44 4.29
C ASN A 410 5.98 6.10 3.58
N ALA A 411 5.68 6.13 2.28
CA ALA A 411 5.42 4.92 1.52
C ALA A 411 6.63 3.96 1.62
N ILE A 412 6.35 2.67 1.79
CA ILE A 412 7.37 1.61 1.80
C ILE A 412 7.86 1.28 0.39
N GLY A 413 7.15 1.76 -0.63
CA GLY A 413 7.54 1.59 -2.02
C GLY A 413 6.59 2.22 -3.03
N PHE A 414 7.05 2.25 -4.28
CA PHE A 414 6.36 2.83 -5.43
C PHE A 414 6.69 2.01 -6.68
N SER A 415 5.67 1.57 -7.44
CA SER A 415 5.84 0.62 -8.54
C SER A 415 4.89 0.93 -9.70
N PRO A 416 5.35 1.60 -10.76
CA PRO A 416 4.55 1.78 -11.97
C PRO A 416 4.28 0.47 -12.70
N PHE A 417 3.04 0.29 -13.18
CA PHE A 417 2.59 -0.88 -13.95
C PHE A 417 3.10 -0.87 -15.38
N GLY A 418 3.31 -2.07 -15.95
CA GLY A 418 3.78 -2.26 -17.32
C GLY A 418 5.19 -1.73 -17.52
N ILE A 419 6.05 -1.87 -16.50
CA ILE A 419 7.42 -1.34 -16.52
C ILE A 419 8.27 -1.97 -17.61
N ASP A 420 7.93 -3.17 -18.01
CA ASP A 420 8.56 -3.95 -19.08
C ASP A 420 8.00 -3.68 -20.47
N TRP A 421 6.88 -2.93 -20.57
CA TRP A 421 6.33 -2.57 -21.87
C TRP A 421 7.32 -1.72 -22.64
N PRO A 422 7.67 -2.11 -23.89
CA PRO A 422 8.52 -1.29 -24.72
C PRO A 422 7.73 -0.04 -25.14
N PHE A 423 7.93 1.06 -24.45
CA PHE A 423 7.59 2.35 -25.04
C PHE A 423 8.59 2.57 -26.20
N SER A 424 8.10 2.43 -27.41
CA SER A 424 8.84 2.76 -28.60
C SER A 424 9.11 4.28 -28.64
N GLY A 425 10.30 4.66 -28.23
CA GLY A 425 10.84 6.00 -28.33
C GLY A 425 10.94 6.76 -26.99
N PRO A 426 11.92 7.68 -26.91
CA PRO A 426 11.89 8.68 -25.85
C PRO A 426 10.56 9.43 -25.94
N PRO A 427 9.99 9.91 -24.82
CA PRO A 427 8.85 10.81 -24.86
C PRO A 427 9.17 11.92 -25.84
N PRO A 428 8.23 12.35 -26.70
CA PRO A 428 8.50 13.37 -27.70
C PRO A 428 9.21 14.51 -26.99
N ALA A 429 10.40 14.85 -27.49
CA ALA A 429 11.19 15.93 -26.92
C ALA A 429 10.33 17.18 -27.03
N VAL A 430 9.76 17.63 -25.92
CA VAL A 430 9.08 18.91 -25.86
C VAL A 430 10.13 19.95 -26.28
N PRO A 431 9.89 20.72 -27.34
CA PRO A 431 10.84 21.72 -27.81
C PRO A 431 11.28 22.60 -26.65
N ALA A 432 12.56 22.97 -26.59
CA ALA A 432 13.09 23.80 -25.51
C ALA A 432 12.32 25.14 -25.35
N SER A 433 11.67 25.63 -26.42
CA SER A 433 10.78 26.78 -26.42
C SER A 433 9.43 26.55 -25.72
N GLU A 434 8.99 25.29 -25.58
CA GLU A 434 7.75 24.90 -24.91
C GLU A 434 8.01 24.39 -23.49
N ARG A 435 9.29 24.27 -23.08
CA ARG A 435 9.69 23.92 -21.72
C ARG A 435 9.58 25.15 -20.82
N GLY A 436 8.37 25.53 -20.50
CA GLY A 436 8.07 26.68 -19.65
C GLY A 436 8.52 26.50 -18.21
N GLY A 437 9.82 26.23 -17.96
CA GLY A 437 10.38 26.21 -16.59
C GLY A 437 9.87 25.09 -15.68
N ALA A 438 9.17 24.07 -16.20
CA ALA A 438 8.73 22.90 -15.43
C ALA A 438 9.81 21.82 -15.43
N PRO A 439 10.12 21.21 -14.26
CA PRO A 439 10.93 20.01 -14.20
C PRO A 439 10.30 18.87 -15.00
N ASN A 440 11.09 18.15 -15.78
CA ASN A 440 10.62 16.98 -16.54
C ASN A 440 11.62 15.83 -16.42
N PRO A 441 11.85 15.28 -15.20
CA PRO A 441 12.73 14.15 -15.02
C PRO A 441 12.07 12.87 -15.50
N THR A 442 12.89 11.91 -15.92
CA THR A 442 12.42 10.55 -16.15
C THR A 442 12.25 9.78 -14.83
N LEU A 443 11.51 8.68 -14.87
CA LEU A 443 11.40 7.78 -13.72
C LEU A 443 12.77 7.20 -13.34
N GLU A 444 13.60 6.84 -14.32
CA GLU A 444 14.97 6.32 -14.13
C GLU A 444 15.84 7.32 -13.36
N GLN A 445 15.86 8.60 -13.77
CA GLN A 445 16.57 9.65 -13.05
C GLN A 445 16.07 9.80 -11.62
N SER A 446 14.77 9.69 -11.41
CA SER A 446 14.14 9.78 -10.09
C SER A 446 14.48 8.59 -9.21
N TYR A 447 14.54 7.39 -9.76
CA TYR A 447 14.96 6.19 -9.05
C TYR A 447 16.44 6.23 -8.69
N GLU A 448 17.28 6.73 -9.59
CA GLU A 448 18.71 6.92 -9.27
C GLU A 448 18.91 7.90 -8.10
N ILE A 449 18.19 9.03 -8.06
CA ILE A 449 18.22 9.97 -6.94
C ILE A 449 17.69 9.31 -5.66
N MET A 450 16.54 8.64 -5.74
CA MET A 450 15.96 7.94 -4.58
C MET A 450 16.87 6.86 -4.03
N ARG A 451 17.53 6.07 -4.88
CA ARG A 451 18.48 5.04 -4.46
C ARG A 451 19.64 5.64 -3.66
N GLN A 452 20.11 6.82 -4.07
CA GLN A 452 21.19 7.50 -3.38
C GLN A 452 20.77 8.04 -2.00
N ILE A 453 19.57 8.65 -1.88
CA ILE A 453 19.10 9.24 -0.63
C ILE A 453 18.35 8.26 0.29
N ALA A 454 17.98 7.07 -0.20
CA ALA A 454 17.19 6.10 0.55
C ALA A 454 17.73 5.79 1.96
N PRO A 455 19.04 5.57 2.18
CA PRO A 455 19.56 5.32 3.52
C PRO A 455 19.27 6.47 4.49
N LEU A 456 19.44 7.70 4.04
CA LEU A 456 19.19 8.91 4.83
C LEU A 456 17.68 9.10 5.07
N LEU A 457 16.88 8.93 4.02
CA LEU A 457 15.43 9.00 4.07
C LEU A 457 14.85 8.00 5.07
N LEU A 458 15.24 6.73 4.96
CA LEU A 458 14.76 5.66 5.83
C LEU A 458 15.16 5.88 7.31
N GLN A 459 16.30 6.53 7.56
CA GLN A 459 16.71 6.91 8.91
C GLN A 459 15.75 7.92 9.54
N HIS A 460 15.15 8.82 8.75
CA HIS A 460 14.32 9.93 9.23
C HIS A 460 12.81 9.75 8.97
N GLN A 461 12.39 8.71 8.24
CA GLN A 461 10.97 8.39 8.06
C GLN A 461 10.25 8.27 9.41
N GLY A 462 9.03 8.79 9.47
CA GLY A 462 8.20 8.76 10.68
C GLY A 462 8.63 9.74 11.78
N THR A 463 9.56 10.67 11.48
CA THR A 463 9.97 11.75 12.38
C THR A 463 9.55 13.12 11.83
N ASP A 464 9.74 14.17 12.63
CA ASP A 464 9.55 15.57 12.25
C ASP A 464 10.70 16.15 11.40
N ARG A 465 11.63 15.31 10.93
CA ARG A 465 12.85 15.73 10.23
C ARG A 465 12.79 15.62 8.72
N ILE A 466 11.70 15.10 8.16
CA ILE A 466 11.55 14.89 6.73
C ILE A 466 10.23 15.43 6.24
N THR A 467 10.23 16.02 5.05
CA THR A 467 9.02 16.35 4.30
C THR A 467 9.23 16.11 2.80
N GLY A 468 8.21 15.54 2.15
CA GLY A 468 8.09 15.50 0.69
C GLY A 468 6.95 16.38 0.24
N PHE A 469 7.03 16.91 -0.98
CA PHE A 469 6.06 17.87 -1.48
C PHE A 469 6.01 17.92 -3.01
N ASN A 470 4.86 18.38 -3.51
CA ASN A 470 4.66 18.85 -4.88
C ASN A 470 4.15 20.29 -4.79
N LEU A 471 4.68 21.16 -5.67
CA LEU A 471 4.30 22.55 -5.81
C LEU A 471 3.82 22.82 -7.22
N ASP A 472 2.82 23.67 -7.35
CA ASP A 472 2.30 24.15 -8.62
C ASP A 472 1.75 25.60 -8.47
N LYS A 473 1.10 26.11 -9.51
CA LYS A 473 0.53 27.48 -9.48
C LYS A 473 -0.57 27.65 -8.43
N ASP A 474 -1.29 26.58 -8.08
CA ASP A 474 -2.43 26.62 -7.14
C ASP A 474 -1.94 26.42 -5.69
N ASN A 475 -0.80 25.73 -5.51
CA ASN A 475 -0.11 25.51 -4.24
C ASN A 475 1.38 25.88 -4.37
N PRO A 476 1.71 27.19 -4.50
CA PRO A 476 3.05 27.61 -4.87
C PRO A 476 4.06 27.60 -3.73
N SER A 477 3.62 27.55 -2.47
CA SER A 477 4.48 27.47 -1.29
C SER A 477 3.73 27.01 -0.05
N PHE A 478 4.49 26.56 0.95
CA PHE A 478 3.99 26.25 2.29
C PHE A 478 5.10 26.43 3.34
N VAL A 479 4.69 26.57 4.59
CA VAL A 479 5.60 26.66 5.75
C VAL A 479 5.51 25.36 6.55
N THR A 480 6.67 24.87 6.99
CA THR A 480 6.76 23.66 7.84
C THR A 480 7.91 23.78 8.82
N THR A 481 7.94 22.91 9.83
CA THR A 481 9.04 22.81 10.79
C THR A 481 9.72 21.46 10.62
N LEU A 482 11.03 21.47 10.37
CA LEU A 482 11.85 20.27 10.29
C LEU A 482 12.94 20.29 11.36
N GLY A 483 12.92 19.29 12.26
CA GLY A 483 13.88 19.17 13.34
C GLY A 483 14.00 20.44 14.20
N GLY A 484 12.90 21.13 14.44
CA GLY A 484 12.85 22.39 15.20
C GLY A 484 13.23 23.65 14.42
N THR A 485 13.42 23.56 13.10
CA THR A 485 13.71 24.70 12.22
C THR A 485 12.51 25.00 11.34
N GLU A 486 11.96 26.22 11.44
CA GLU A 486 10.89 26.68 10.57
C GLU A 486 11.47 27.07 9.21
N ILE A 487 10.91 26.49 8.15
CA ILE A 487 11.29 26.75 6.76
C ILE A 487 10.05 27.02 5.90
N GLU A 488 10.21 27.87 4.90
CA GLU A 488 9.26 28.01 3.80
C GLU A 488 9.82 27.30 2.58
N ILE A 489 9.01 26.45 1.96
CA ILE A 489 9.33 25.77 0.71
C ILE A 489 8.42 26.36 -0.34
N GLY A 490 8.99 26.89 -1.42
CA GLY A 490 8.24 27.53 -2.48
C GLY A 490 8.78 27.21 -3.87
N LEU A 491 8.00 27.54 -4.90
CA LEU A 491 8.46 27.44 -6.30
C LEU A 491 9.70 28.30 -6.52
N ASP A 492 10.71 27.74 -7.18
CA ASP A 492 11.95 28.46 -7.49
C ASP A 492 11.68 29.73 -8.31
N LEU A 493 12.37 30.82 -7.97
CA LEU A 493 12.30 32.11 -8.65
C LEU A 493 13.68 32.52 -9.15
N ALA A 494 13.97 32.31 -10.42
CA ALA A 494 15.22 32.67 -11.05
C ALA A 494 15.03 33.81 -12.05
N PHE A 495 15.82 34.89 -11.94
CA PHE A 495 15.81 36.02 -12.89
C PHE A 495 14.41 36.56 -13.21
N GLY A 496 13.54 36.65 -12.19
CA GLY A 496 12.16 37.11 -12.31
C GLY A 496 11.18 36.11 -12.95
N ARG A 497 11.64 34.86 -13.22
CA ARG A 497 10.79 33.77 -13.72
C ARG A 497 10.58 32.75 -12.63
N ARG A 498 9.32 32.51 -12.29
CA ARG A 498 8.94 31.46 -11.34
C ARG A 498 8.83 30.11 -12.07
N ALA A 499 9.33 29.05 -11.45
CA ALA A 499 9.09 27.69 -11.92
C ALA A 499 7.57 27.41 -11.96
N GLU A 500 7.09 26.70 -12.95
CA GLU A 500 5.67 26.33 -13.06
C GLU A 500 5.29 25.22 -12.10
N GLN A 501 6.25 24.34 -11.82
CA GLN A 501 6.11 23.21 -10.92
C GLN A 501 7.43 22.99 -10.15
N GLY A 502 7.30 22.42 -8.96
CA GLY A 502 8.43 22.01 -8.15
C GLY A 502 8.07 20.78 -7.32
N PHE A 503 9.04 19.94 -7.03
CA PHE A 503 8.84 18.78 -6.17
C PHE A 503 10.15 18.38 -5.53
N GLY A 504 10.06 17.72 -4.38
CA GLY A 504 11.26 17.27 -3.71
C GLY A 504 11.02 16.67 -2.33
N ILE A 505 12.13 16.34 -1.71
CA ILE A 505 12.24 15.93 -0.32
C ILE A 505 13.28 16.82 0.35
N VAL A 506 12.99 17.28 1.56
CA VAL A 506 13.95 17.97 2.44
C VAL A 506 14.06 17.20 3.74
N ILE A 507 15.31 16.97 4.19
CA ILE A 507 15.66 16.19 5.39
C ILE A 507 16.58 17.02 6.30
N ALA A 508 16.17 17.26 7.54
CA ALA A 508 17.01 17.88 8.57
C ALA A 508 17.84 16.80 9.29
N VAL A 509 19.13 16.73 9.05
CA VAL A 509 20.03 15.75 9.69
C VAL A 509 20.65 16.28 10.98
N GLY A 510 20.65 17.59 11.15
CA GLY A 510 21.15 18.29 12.33
C GLY A 510 20.38 19.58 12.58
N PRO A 511 20.75 20.33 13.64
CA PRO A 511 20.10 21.61 13.97
C PRO A 511 20.20 22.65 12.85
N ASP A 512 21.30 22.62 12.12
CA ASP A 512 21.66 23.61 11.10
C ASP A 512 22.23 22.91 9.84
N GLU A 513 21.87 21.62 9.62
CA GLU A 513 22.31 20.82 8.47
C GLU A 513 21.15 20.09 7.82
N PHE A 514 21.04 20.23 6.51
CA PHE A 514 19.92 19.72 5.72
C PHE A 514 20.43 19.08 4.42
N TYR A 515 19.69 18.09 3.96
CA TYR A 515 19.79 17.55 2.60
C TYR A 515 18.46 17.76 1.87
N GLY A 516 18.55 18.08 0.61
CA GLY A 516 17.40 18.16 -0.27
C GLY A 516 17.64 17.38 -1.55
N ALA A 517 16.56 16.86 -2.14
CA ALA A 517 16.58 16.23 -3.44
C ALA A 517 15.31 16.60 -4.21
N GLY A 518 15.45 16.97 -5.48
CA GLY A 518 14.33 17.37 -6.31
C GLY A 518 14.67 18.42 -7.34
N ALA A 519 13.65 19.18 -7.79
CA ALA A 519 13.81 20.23 -8.79
C ALA A 519 12.68 21.28 -8.70
N GLY A 520 12.96 22.51 -9.15
CA GLY A 520 11.96 23.57 -9.33
C GLY A 520 11.46 24.23 -8.05
N PHE A 521 12.20 24.13 -6.95
CA PHE A 521 11.81 24.70 -5.66
C PHE A 521 12.95 25.47 -4.97
N CYS A 522 12.60 26.27 -3.97
CA CYS A 522 13.56 26.87 -3.07
C CYS A 522 13.13 26.73 -1.60
N VAL A 523 14.09 26.79 -0.71
CA VAL A 523 13.90 26.74 0.75
C VAL A 523 14.41 28.04 1.36
N ILE A 524 13.57 28.68 2.17
CA ILE A 524 13.90 29.90 2.91
C ILE A 524 13.81 29.57 4.41
N PHE A 525 14.85 29.84 5.15
CA PHE A 525 14.86 29.69 6.59
C PHE A 525 14.13 30.87 7.25
N ARG A 526 13.06 30.58 7.99
CA ARG A 526 12.25 31.60 8.64
C ARG A 526 12.80 31.95 10.03
N PRO A 527 12.68 33.22 10.46
CA PRO A 527 13.10 33.60 11.81
C PRO A 527 12.18 32.99 12.86
N VAL A 528 12.74 32.54 13.97
CA VAL A 528 11.99 32.08 15.14
C VAL A 528 12.25 33.07 16.28
N GLY A 529 11.24 33.87 16.64
CA GLY A 529 11.39 34.95 17.59
C GLY A 529 12.35 36.03 17.07
N LYS A 530 13.46 36.30 17.82
CA LYS A 530 14.49 37.25 17.41
C LYS A 530 15.64 36.60 16.64
N THR A 531 15.75 35.27 16.67
CA THR A 531 16.81 34.53 15.99
C THR A 531 16.55 34.43 14.51
N ARG A 532 17.41 35.04 13.70
CA ARG A 532 17.38 34.88 12.24
C ARG A 532 18.27 33.69 11.84
N ARG A 533 17.92 33.04 10.75
CA ARG A 533 18.76 32.03 10.11
C ARG A 533 19.06 32.45 8.68
N GLY A 534 20.23 32.14 8.19
CA GLY A 534 20.65 32.35 6.81
C GLY A 534 21.27 31.10 6.23
N VAL A 535 21.39 31.08 4.91
CA VAL A 535 22.06 30.00 4.16
C VAL A 535 23.59 30.16 4.40
N GLY A 536 24.18 29.16 5.01
CA GLY A 536 25.63 29.12 5.26
C GLY A 536 26.40 28.63 4.04
N THR A 537 26.18 27.38 3.67
CA THR A 537 26.81 26.78 2.48
C THR A 537 25.81 25.90 1.78
N VAL A 538 25.89 25.83 0.44
CA VAL A 538 25.16 24.89 -0.36
C VAL A 538 26.14 24.13 -1.26
N ASP A 539 26.19 22.82 -1.11
CA ASP A 539 27.01 21.93 -1.92
C ASP A 539 26.10 21.00 -2.73
N GLU A 540 26.17 21.05 -4.04
CA GLU A 540 25.62 20.02 -4.93
C GLU A 540 26.54 18.80 -4.88
N GLY A 541 25.96 17.59 -4.92
CA GLY A 541 26.78 16.38 -4.87
C GLY A 541 25.98 15.10 -5.04
N VAL A 542 26.59 13.98 -4.70
CA VAL A 542 26.02 12.64 -4.82
C VAL A 542 26.33 11.79 -3.59
N PHE A 543 25.49 10.77 -3.35
CA PHE A 543 25.84 9.72 -2.41
C PHE A 543 26.41 8.51 -3.16
N ARG A 544 27.59 8.03 -2.76
CA ARG A 544 28.19 6.77 -3.19
C ARG A 544 28.48 5.91 -1.98
N ASP A 545 27.99 4.68 -1.98
CA ASP A 545 28.12 3.74 -0.86
C ASP A 545 27.70 4.35 0.50
N GLY A 546 26.60 5.12 0.48
CA GLY A 546 26.06 5.81 1.67
C GLY A 546 26.88 7.01 2.16
N LYS A 547 27.95 7.41 1.44
CA LYS A 547 28.80 8.56 1.79
C LYS A 547 28.52 9.74 0.87
N TRP A 548 28.36 10.93 1.47
CA TRP A 548 28.24 12.18 0.73
C TRP A 548 29.55 12.54 0.03
N ILE A 549 29.49 12.81 -1.25
CA ILE A 549 30.61 13.29 -2.06
C ILE A 549 30.19 14.64 -2.64
N PRO A 550 30.74 15.75 -2.10
CA PRO A 550 30.43 17.08 -2.61
C PRO A 550 31.01 17.26 -4.02
N GLY A 551 30.24 17.90 -4.85
CA GLY A 551 30.64 18.39 -6.18
C GLY A 551 31.03 19.85 -6.09
N ARG A 552 30.23 20.73 -6.71
CA ARG A 552 30.49 22.17 -6.68
C ARG A 552 29.74 22.85 -5.53
N ARG A 553 30.37 23.93 -5.01
CA ARG A 553 29.74 24.85 -4.06
C ARG A 553 28.89 25.85 -4.83
N LEU A 554 27.59 25.94 -4.51
CA LEU A 554 26.67 26.92 -5.05
C LEU A 554 26.70 28.20 -4.24
N ASN A 555 26.69 29.37 -4.91
CA ASN A 555 26.64 30.68 -4.29
C ASN A 555 26.15 31.73 -5.33
N GLY A 556 26.06 32.99 -4.94
CA GLY A 556 25.63 34.07 -5.80
C GLY A 556 24.19 33.84 -6.31
N ASP A 557 24.01 33.81 -7.62
CA ASP A 557 22.68 33.67 -8.24
C ASP A 557 22.03 32.31 -7.98
N GLU A 558 22.82 31.26 -7.80
CA GLU A 558 22.31 29.91 -7.46
C GLU A 558 21.74 29.82 -6.03
N THR A 559 22.01 30.78 -5.16
CA THR A 559 21.48 30.86 -3.79
C THR A 559 20.70 32.15 -3.54
N ASP A 560 20.32 32.90 -4.58
CA ASP A 560 19.71 34.22 -4.46
C ASP A 560 20.54 35.13 -3.52
N GLN A 561 21.84 35.18 -3.74
CA GLN A 561 22.81 35.93 -2.89
C GLN A 561 22.80 35.49 -1.42
N GLY A 562 22.64 34.19 -1.17
CA GLY A 562 22.60 33.60 0.17
C GLY A 562 21.24 33.75 0.89
N ARG A 563 20.17 34.17 0.20
CA ARG A 563 18.83 34.33 0.80
C ARG A 563 18.00 33.05 0.80
N SER A 564 18.25 32.18 -0.16
CA SER A 564 17.50 30.92 -0.30
C SER A 564 18.40 29.78 -0.77
N TRP A 565 18.04 28.56 -0.40
CA TRP A 565 18.58 27.33 -0.91
C TRP A 565 17.71 26.86 -2.08
N ARG A 566 18.28 26.73 -3.30
CA ARG A 566 17.52 26.66 -4.55
C ARG A 566 17.82 25.42 -5.34
N PHE A 567 16.78 24.80 -5.88
CA PHE A 567 16.83 23.67 -6.82
C PHE A 567 16.29 24.13 -8.17
N ALA A 568 17.16 24.25 -9.15
CA ALA A 568 16.79 24.68 -10.47
C ALA A 568 15.74 23.76 -11.13
N PRO A 569 14.82 24.27 -11.95
CA PRO A 569 13.85 23.43 -12.65
C PRO A 569 14.44 22.62 -13.80
N SER A 570 15.70 22.89 -14.19
CA SER A 570 16.34 22.27 -15.36
C SER A 570 16.81 20.83 -15.14
N GLY A 571 16.79 20.31 -13.92
CA GLY A 571 17.23 18.95 -13.62
C GLY A 571 17.11 18.58 -12.15
N LEU A 572 17.10 17.26 -11.89
CA LEU A 572 17.15 16.72 -10.53
C LEU A 572 18.54 16.93 -9.91
N ALA A 573 18.57 17.38 -8.68
CA ALA A 573 19.79 17.52 -7.90
C ALA A 573 19.64 16.92 -6.50
N ILE A 574 20.76 16.53 -5.90
CA ILE A 574 20.91 16.33 -4.45
C ILE A 574 21.84 17.43 -3.95
N GLU A 575 21.39 18.14 -2.95
CA GLU A 575 22.18 19.22 -2.35
C GLU A 575 22.21 19.10 -0.84
N ARG A 576 23.35 19.50 -0.26
CA ARG A 576 23.55 19.67 1.18
C ARG A 576 23.59 21.15 1.51
N CYS A 577 22.76 21.58 2.45
CA CYS A 577 22.73 22.95 2.93
C CYS A 577 23.12 23.00 4.41
N THR A 578 24.01 23.97 4.77
CA THR A 578 24.18 24.34 6.16
C THR A 578 23.55 25.71 6.40
N ALA A 579 22.86 25.86 7.52
CA ALA A 579 22.34 27.15 7.97
C ALA A 579 23.24 27.76 9.04
N TYR A 580 23.18 29.07 9.22
CA TYR A 580 23.79 29.75 10.36
C TYR A 580 22.75 30.58 11.09
N ARG A 581 23.01 30.87 12.37
CA ARG A 581 22.10 31.65 13.23
C ARG A 581 22.69 33.02 13.46
N ILE A 582 21.83 34.05 13.50
CA ILE A 582 22.13 35.40 13.88
C ILE A 582 21.24 35.73 15.07
N GLU A 583 21.85 36.03 16.23
CA GLU A 583 21.17 36.43 17.47
C GLU A 583 20.81 37.91 17.47
#